data_d4edb19ba830837d2efd325d2d27135f
#
_entry.id   d4edb19ba830837d2efd325d2d27135f
#
_cell.length_a   1.000
_cell.length_b   1.000
_cell.length_c   1.000
_cell.angle_alpha   90.00
_cell.angle_beta   90.00
_cell.angle_gamma   90.00
#
_symmetry.space_group_name_H-M   'P 1'
#
loop_
_entity.id
_entity.type
_entity.pdbx_description
1 polymer ?
#
loop_
_entity_poly.entity_id
_entity_poly.type
_entity_poly.pdbx_seq_one_letter_code
_entity_poly.pdbx_strand_id
1 'polypeptide(L)'
;MLFFTSIVKQATVLLFGTTGEIITEKAGHLNLGIPGVMFFGALGGCVGLNIYANCGGNNSFAIVLIAIIFAILFSAIIGAVYSFLTVSLRSNQNITGLAISTFGAGCYKFSLQSGIINCIKLSAYSDAFQHAFPFYTSLGGFGDIFFSHGALFYIAIIVAVATGLILNKTRTGLFLRAVGENPATADAAGINVTTYRYLATIIGSVIAGLGGIAYIFYSSNFSVDSANAAVDASGWLSIALVIFTMWKPTLSILGAFVFSLLSTMG
;
A
#
# COMPACT_ATOMS: atom_id res chain seq x y z
N MET A 1 -11.44 -17.85 -15.32
CA MET A 1 -10.04 -17.39 -15.14
C MET A 1 -9.97 -15.88 -14.93
N LEU A 2 -10.37 -15.03 -15.87
CA LEU A 2 -10.30 -13.55 -15.74
C LEU A 2 -10.94 -12.99 -14.45
N PHE A 3 -12.09 -13.52 -14.05
CA PHE A 3 -12.80 -13.11 -12.84
C PHE A 3 -11.96 -13.35 -11.57
N PHE A 4 -11.37 -14.52 -11.41
CA PHE A 4 -10.53 -14.85 -10.26
C PHE A 4 -9.25 -13.98 -10.21
N THR A 5 -8.63 -13.75 -11.37
CA THR A 5 -7.45 -12.88 -11.48
C THR A 5 -7.77 -11.43 -11.05
N SER A 6 -8.94 -10.91 -11.41
CA SER A 6 -9.40 -9.58 -10.99
C SER A 6 -9.58 -9.49 -9.48
N ILE A 7 -10.16 -10.52 -8.86
CA ILE A 7 -10.30 -10.61 -7.40
C ILE A 7 -8.93 -10.56 -6.71
N VAL A 8 -7.96 -11.35 -7.18
CA VAL A 8 -6.63 -11.39 -6.59
C VAL A 8 -5.91 -10.05 -6.73
N LYS A 9 -6.02 -9.39 -7.88
CA LYS A 9 -5.44 -8.07 -8.12
C LYS A 9 -6.00 -7.02 -7.16
N GLN A 10 -7.32 -6.95 -7.04
CA GLN A 10 -7.99 -6.02 -6.11
C GLN A 10 -7.69 -6.35 -4.64
N ALA A 11 -7.70 -7.63 -4.28
CA ALA A 11 -7.35 -8.09 -2.94
C ALA A 11 -5.92 -7.69 -2.53
N THR A 12 -4.97 -7.73 -3.48
CA THR A 12 -3.58 -7.29 -3.24
C THR A 12 -3.51 -5.82 -2.81
N VAL A 13 -4.25 -4.96 -3.51
CA VAL A 13 -4.30 -3.52 -3.22
C VAL A 13 -4.87 -3.28 -1.82
N LEU A 14 -6.02 -3.90 -1.51
CA LEU A 14 -6.67 -3.78 -0.22
C LEU A 14 -5.79 -4.33 0.91
N LEU A 15 -5.11 -5.43 0.68
CA LEU A 15 -4.25 -6.08 1.68
C LEU A 15 -3.06 -5.20 2.08
N PHE A 16 -2.43 -4.52 1.13
CA PHE A 16 -1.36 -3.55 1.42
C PHE A 16 -1.90 -2.36 2.22
N GLY A 17 -2.99 -1.74 1.79
CA GLY A 17 -3.58 -0.60 2.47
C GLY A 17 -4.00 -0.95 3.90
N THR A 18 -4.72 -2.05 4.08
CA THR A 18 -5.20 -2.52 5.38
C THR A 18 -4.05 -2.91 6.31
N THR A 19 -3.04 -3.62 5.80
CA THR A 19 -1.88 -4.03 6.62
C THR A 19 -1.08 -2.83 7.08
N GLY A 20 -0.89 -1.82 6.21
CA GLY A 20 -0.24 -0.56 6.56
C GLY A 20 -0.99 0.19 7.65
N GLU A 21 -2.31 0.33 7.51
CA GLU A 21 -3.13 1.04 8.50
C GLU A 21 -3.20 0.30 9.84
N ILE A 22 -3.27 -1.04 9.85
CA ILE A 22 -3.23 -1.82 11.10
C ILE A 22 -1.97 -1.47 11.93
N ILE A 23 -0.81 -1.30 11.32
CA ILE A 23 0.43 -0.93 12.03
C ILE A 23 0.29 0.47 12.64
N THR A 24 -0.25 1.41 11.89
CA THR A 24 -0.43 2.81 12.31
C THR A 24 -1.43 2.91 13.46
N GLU A 25 -2.59 2.27 13.34
CA GLU A 25 -3.62 2.26 14.38
C GLU A 25 -3.19 1.50 15.65
N LYS A 26 -2.41 0.42 15.52
CA LYS A 26 -1.83 -0.27 16.68
C LYS A 26 -0.83 0.57 17.47
N ALA A 27 -0.28 1.64 16.89
CA ALA A 27 0.53 2.63 17.60
C ALA A 27 -0.30 3.78 18.18
N GLY A 28 -1.62 3.74 18.05
CA GLY A 28 -2.55 4.76 18.55
C GLY A 28 -2.74 5.96 17.62
N HIS A 29 -2.46 5.80 16.33
CA HIS A 29 -2.68 6.81 15.30
C HIS A 29 -3.67 6.31 14.24
N LEU A 30 -4.84 6.94 14.11
CA LEU A 30 -5.78 6.71 13.04
C LEU A 30 -5.40 7.54 11.82
N ASN A 31 -4.98 6.91 10.73
CA ASN A 31 -4.54 7.62 9.54
C ASN A 31 -5.59 7.59 8.40
N LEU A 32 -6.52 8.52 8.42
CA LEU A 32 -7.47 8.70 7.30
C LEU A 32 -6.80 9.18 5.99
N GLY A 33 -5.48 9.33 6.00
CA GLY A 33 -4.68 9.71 4.85
C GLY A 33 -4.21 8.54 3.97
N ILE A 34 -4.65 7.30 4.26
CA ILE A 34 -4.26 6.11 3.49
C ILE A 34 -4.49 6.27 1.98
N PRO A 35 -5.64 6.80 1.49
CA PRO A 35 -5.80 7.04 0.05
C PRO A 35 -4.72 7.96 -0.50
N GLY A 36 -4.39 9.04 0.20
CA GLY A 36 -3.32 9.97 -0.18
C GLY A 36 -1.94 9.30 -0.21
N VAL A 37 -1.63 8.49 0.80
CA VAL A 37 -0.39 7.70 0.85
C VAL A 37 -0.30 6.74 -0.33
N MET A 38 -1.39 6.07 -0.69
CA MET A 38 -1.45 5.19 -1.86
C MET A 38 -1.22 5.97 -3.16
N PHE A 39 -1.76 7.20 -3.29
CA PHE A 39 -1.45 8.06 -4.43
C PHE A 39 0.03 8.43 -4.50
N PHE A 40 0.68 8.74 -3.37
CA PHE A 40 2.12 9.01 -3.35
C PHE A 40 2.94 7.77 -3.71
N GLY A 41 2.54 6.59 -3.27
CA GLY A 41 3.17 5.33 -3.69
C GLY A 41 3.04 5.09 -5.19
N ALA A 42 1.84 5.29 -5.74
CA ALA A 42 1.57 5.21 -7.17
C ALA A 42 2.41 6.23 -7.97
N LEU A 43 2.41 7.51 -7.53
CA LEU A 43 3.19 8.59 -8.13
C LEU A 43 4.68 8.25 -8.12
N GLY A 44 5.23 7.85 -6.96
CA GLY A 44 6.63 7.50 -6.83
C GLY A 44 7.04 6.38 -7.77
N GLY A 45 6.29 5.29 -7.79
CA GLY A 45 6.56 4.17 -8.69
C GLY A 45 6.52 4.57 -10.18
N CYS A 46 5.52 5.36 -10.58
CA CYS A 46 5.42 5.88 -11.95
C CYS A 46 6.58 6.82 -12.32
N VAL A 47 7.00 7.70 -11.42
CA VAL A 47 8.14 8.60 -11.62
C VAL A 47 9.44 7.78 -11.78
N GLY A 48 9.68 6.80 -10.90
CA GLY A 48 10.85 5.93 -10.98
C GLY A 48 10.93 5.19 -12.32
N LEU A 49 9.80 4.66 -12.78
CA LEU A 49 9.73 3.97 -14.08
C LEU A 49 9.89 4.93 -15.26
N ASN A 50 9.36 6.14 -15.17
CA ASN A 50 9.54 7.12 -16.23
C ASN A 50 11.02 7.51 -16.38
N ILE A 51 11.75 7.66 -15.28
CA ILE A 51 13.20 7.87 -15.28
C ILE A 51 13.92 6.69 -15.94
N TYR A 52 13.60 5.46 -15.53
CA TYR A 52 14.20 4.25 -16.07
C TYR A 52 13.93 4.05 -17.57
N ALA A 53 12.70 4.34 -18.00
CA ALA A 53 12.31 4.30 -19.41
C ALA A 53 13.09 5.30 -20.27
N ASN A 54 13.32 6.51 -19.75
CA ASN A 54 14.11 7.52 -20.44
C ASN A 54 15.59 7.15 -20.55
N CYS A 55 16.11 6.30 -19.64
CA CYS A 55 17.46 5.73 -19.74
C CYS A 55 17.56 4.51 -20.67
N GLY A 56 16.46 4.13 -21.36
CA GLY A 56 16.44 2.99 -22.28
C GLY A 56 16.45 1.62 -21.60
N GLY A 57 16.09 1.56 -20.31
CA GLY A 57 16.04 0.32 -19.54
C GLY A 57 14.88 -0.58 -19.99
N ASN A 58 15.13 -1.88 -20.16
CA ASN A 58 14.10 -2.86 -20.58
C ASN A 58 14.18 -4.20 -19.83
N ASN A 59 14.82 -4.23 -18.66
CA ASN A 59 14.91 -5.44 -17.85
C ASN A 59 13.69 -5.53 -16.92
N SER A 60 12.86 -6.57 -17.07
CA SER A 60 11.63 -6.78 -16.29
C SER A 60 11.86 -6.79 -14.78
N PHE A 61 12.93 -7.39 -14.30
CA PHE A 61 13.25 -7.40 -12.88
C PHE A 61 13.60 -5.99 -12.36
N ALA A 62 14.41 -5.23 -13.11
CA ALA A 62 14.78 -3.87 -12.76
C ALA A 62 13.56 -2.93 -12.77
N ILE A 63 12.61 -3.12 -13.69
CA ILE A 63 11.35 -2.38 -13.77
C ILE A 63 10.59 -2.51 -12.44
N VAL A 64 10.34 -3.73 -11.98
CA VAL A 64 9.61 -3.98 -10.74
C VAL A 64 10.35 -3.44 -9.53
N LEU A 65 11.68 -3.67 -9.46
CA LEU A 65 12.50 -3.21 -8.34
C LEU A 65 12.54 -1.68 -8.21
N ILE A 66 12.77 -0.96 -9.31
CA ILE A 66 12.81 0.50 -9.34
C ILE A 66 11.47 1.09 -8.93
N ALA A 67 10.37 0.55 -9.48
CA ALA A 67 9.03 0.97 -9.13
C ALA A 67 8.76 0.84 -7.62
N ILE A 68 9.12 -0.30 -7.03
CA ILE A 68 8.96 -0.55 -5.59
C ILE A 68 9.82 0.41 -4.77
N ILE A 69 11.09 0.62 -5.12
CA ILE A 69 11.99 1.52 -4.39
C ILE A 69 11.44 2.94 -4.38
N PHE A 70 11.04 3.47 -5.53
CA PHE A 70 10.49 4.82 -5.62
C PHE A 70 9.14 4.94 -4.93
N ALA A 71 8.28 3.92 -4.99
CA ALA A 71 7.04 3.90 -4.23
C ALA A 71 7.29 3.96 -2.73
N ILE A 72 8.26 3.19 -2.22
CA ILE A 72 8.70 3.21 -0.81
C ILE A 72 9.19 4.61 -0.42
N LEU A 73 10.06 5.22 -1.23
CA LEU A 73 10.62 6.54 -0.94
C LEU A 73 9.54 7.62 -0.84
N PHE A 74 8.65 7.69 -1.82
CA PHE A 74 7.58 8.71 -1.84
C PHE A 74 6.57 8.49 -0.71
N SER A 75 6.19 7.25 -0.44
CA SER A 75 5.29 6.92 0.68
C SER A 75 5.94 7.17 2.04
N ALA A 76 7.24 6.92 2.18
CA ALA A 76 7.97 7.23 3.40
C ALA A 76 8.03 8.74 3.67
N ILE A 77 8.22 9.55 2.62
CA ILE A 77 8.23 11.02 2.73
C ILE A 77 6.88 11.51 3.24
N ILE A 78 5.77 11.10 2.62
CA ILE A 78 4.45 11.55 3.04
C ILE A 78 4.07 11.01 4.43
N GLY A 79 4.47 9.78 4.75
CA GLY A 79 4.34 9.19 6.09
C GLY A 79 5.12 9.95 7.14
N ALA A 80 6.33 10.43 6.82
CA ALA A 80 7.12 11.28 7.70
C ALA A 80 6.46 12.66 7.92
N VAL A 81 5.92 13.26 6.84
CA VAL A 81 5.16 14.52 6.94
C VAL A 81 3.94 14.33 7.84
N TYR A 82 3.14 13.28 7.64
CA TYR A 82 2.01 12.97 8.50
C TYR A 82 2.42 12.77 9.96
N SER A 83 3.49 12.01 10.21
CA SER A 83 4.02 11.78 11.56
C SER A 83 4.47 13.08 12.21
N PHE A 84 5.17 13.94 11.46
CA PHE A 84 5.62 15.24 11.98
C PHE A 84 4.44 16.11 12.41
N LEU A 85 3.39 16.19 11.59
CA LEU A 85 2.20 16.95 11.88
C LEU A 85 1.43 16.39 13.09
N THR A 86 1.26 15.07 13.18
CA THR A 86 0.40 14.45 14.21
C THR A 86 1.14 14.15 15.51
N VAL A 87 2.41 13.76 15.45
CA VAL A 87 3.19 13.38 16.64
C VAL A 87 3.91 14.59 17.23
N SER A 88 4.64 15.38 16.41
CA SER A 88 5.41 16.53 16.90
C SER A 88 4.55 17.78 17.08
N LEU A 89 3.73 18.15 16.10
CA LEU A 89 2.86 19.33 16.18
C LEU A 89 1.52 19.03 16.86
N ARG A 90 1.25 17.75 17.18
CA ARG A 90 0.01 17.31 17.87
C ARG A 90 -1.27 17.77 17.17
N SER A 91 -1.25 17.90 15.84
CA SER A 91 -2.43 18.26 15.06
C SER A 91 -3.48 17.14 15.11
N ASN A 92 -4.73 17.49 14.79
CA ASN A 92 -5.81 16.51 14.73
C ASN A 92 -5.53 15.48 13.62
N GLN A 93 -5.45 14.19 14.00
CA GLN A 93 -5.09 13.08 13.12
C GLN A 93 -6.06 12.94 11.95
N ASN A 94 -7.36 13.08 12.20
CA ASN A 94 -8.39 12.91 11.18
C ASN A 94 -8.32 14.02 10.13
N ILE A 95 -8.19 15.27 10.57
CA ILE A 95 -8.09 16.43 9.68
C ILE A 95 -6.81 16.35 8.85
N THR A 96 -5.68 16.03 9.49
CA THR A 96 -4.39 15.86 8.81
C THR A 96 -4.44 14.74 7.78
N GLY A 97 -5.08 13.61 8.14
CA GLY A 97 -5.27 12.50 7.21
C GLY A 97 -6.09 12.89 5.98
N LEU A 98 -7.24 13.54 6.18
CA LEU A 98 -8.07 14.04 5.08
C LEU A 98 -7.34 15.04 4.18
N ALA A 99 -6.55 15.94 4.78
CA ALA A 99 -5.72 16.89 4.02
C ALA A 99 -4.67 16.15 3.14
N ILE A 100 -4.03 15.08 3.68
CA ILE A 100 -3.08 14.27 2.92
C ILE A 100 -3.77 13.48 1.81
N SER A 101 -5.00 12.97 2.04
CA SER A 101 -5.77 12.30 0.99
C SER A 101 -6.04 13.21 -0.20
N THR A 102 -6.55 14.40 0.06
CA THR A 102 -6.84 15.40 -0.99
C THR A 102 -5.57 15.90 -1.68
N PHE A 103 -4.50 16.14 -0.91
CA PHE A 103 -3.21 16.57 -1.44
C PHE A 103 -2.58 15.49 -2.33
N GLY A 104 -2.62 14.21 -1.89
CA GLY A 104 -2.09 13.08 -2.66
C GLY A 104 -2.81 12.91 -3.99
N ALA A 105 -4.14 12.94 -3.99
CA ALA A 105 -4.95 12.88 -5.21
C ALA A 105 -4.63 14.05 -6.16
N GLY A 106 -4.50 15.27 -5.62
CA GLY A 106 -4.13 16.45 -6.38
C GLY A 106 -2.74 16.35 -7.02
N CYS A 107 -1.72 15.93 -6.27
CA CYS A 107 -0.36 15.73 -6.78
C CYS A 107 -0.30 14.67 -7.87
N TYR A 108 -0.99 13.56 -7.70
CA TYR A 108 -1.06 12.50 -8.68
C TYR A 108 -1.71 12.99 -9.98
N LYS A 109 -2.87 13.63 -9.89
CA LYS A 109 -3.58 14.21 -11.04
C LYS A 109 -2.75 15.28 -11.77
N PHE A 110 -2.12 16.17 -11.03
CA PHE A 110 -1.22 17.19 -11.60
C PHE A 110 -0.06 16.55 -12.36
N SER A 111 0.57 15.52 -11.81
CA SER A 111 1.70 14.84 -12.43
C SER A 111 1.33 14.12 -13.74
N LEU A 112 0.10 13.63 -13.84
CA LEU A 112 -0.44 13.06 -15.07
C LEU A 112 -0.72 14.14 -16.13
N GLN A 113 -1.36 15.23 -15.73
CA GLN A 113 -1.73 16.33 -16.64
C GLN A 113 -0.51 17.11 -17.13
N SER A 114 0.50 17.30 -16.30
CA SER A 114 1.74 18.00 -16.64
C SER A 114 2.70 17.18 -17.53
N GLY A 115 2.40 15.91 -17.77
CA GLY A 115 3.25 15.01 -18.55
C GLY A 115 4.50 14.51 -17.80
N ILE A 116 4.62 14.79 -16.51
CA ILE A 116 5.68 14.21 -15.67
C ILE A 116 5.58 12.68 -15.68
N ILE A 117 4.36 12.15 -15.69
CA ILE A 117 4.08 10.73 -15.87
C ILE A 117 3.54 10.51 -17.29
N ASN A 118 4.24 9.72 -18.08
CA ASN A 118 3.78 9.34 -19.41
C ASN A 118 3.13 7.96 -19.38
N CYS A 119 1.80 7.94 -19.30
CA CYS A 119 1.01 6.71 -19.21
C CYS A 119 1.23 5.75 -20.39
N ILE A 120 1.43 6.29 -21.62
CA ILE A 120 1.64 5.47 -22.83
C ILE A 120 2.96 4.69 -22.72
N LYS A 121 4.04 5.34 -22.25
CA LYS A 121 5.31 4.67 -22.02
C LYS A 121 5.22 3.64 -20.89
N LEU A 122 4.50 3.95 -19.82
CA LEU A 122 4.37 3.09 -18.65
C LEU A 122 3.50 1.86 -18.92
N SER A 123 2.52 1.94 -19.80
CA SER A 123 1.68 0.79 -20.17
C SER A 123 2.50 -0.35 -20.80
N ALA A 124 3.59 -0.04 -21.49
CA ALA A 124 4.50 -1.03 -22.06
C ALA A 124 5.22 -1.89 -20.99
N TYR A 125 5.31 -1.39 -19.75
CA TYR A 125 5.93 -2.10 -18.63
C TYR A 125 4.94 -2.85 -17.74
N SER A 126 3.64 -2.77 -18.00
CA SER A 126 2.60 -3.42 -17.19
C SER A 126 2.78 -4.94 -17.12
N ASP A 127 3.25 -5.57 -18.20
CA ASP A 127 3.44 -7.02 -18.25
C ASP A 127 4.47 -7.54 -17.24
N ALA A 128 5.49 -6.73 -16.90
CA ALA A 128 6.47 -7.08 -15.88
C ALA A 128 5.86 -7.26 -14.47
N PHE A 129 4.70 -6.63 -14.22
CA PHE A 129 3.97 -6.76 -12.95
C PHE A 129 2.90 -7.85 -12.97
N GLN A 130 2.52 -8.36 -14.14
CA GLN A 130 1.43 -9.32 -14.28
C GLN A 130 1.82 -10.73 -13.81
N HIS A 131 3.06 -11.15 -14.09
CA HIS A 131 3.53 -12.51 -13.82
C HIS A 131 4.87 -12.51 -13.10
N ALA A 132 4.91 -13.06 -11.88
CA ALA A 132 6.15 -13.22 -11.12
C ALA A 132 6.99 -14.41 -11.59
N PHE A 133 6.33 -15.49 -12.02
CA PHE A 133 6.99 -16.76 -12.32
C PHE A 133 6.69 -17.20 -13.77
N PRO A 134 7.71 -17.28 -14.65
CA PRO A 134 7.51 -17.68 -16.05
C PRO A 134 7.09 -19.15 -16.22
N PHE A 135 7.29 -19.99 -15.21
CA PHE A 135 6.98 -21.43 -15.25
C PHE A 135 5.53 -21.78 -14.87
N TYR A 136 4.65 -20.80 -14.61
CA TYR A 136 3.26 -21.09 -14.21
C TYR A 136 2.50 -21.91 -15.25
N THR A 137 2.80 -21.73 -16.54
CA THR A 137 2.18 -22.46 -17.66
C THR A 137 2.48 -23.95 -17.66
N SER A 138 3.62 -24.37 -17.10
CA SER A 138 4.02 -25.79 -17.05
C SER A 138 3.27 -26.61 -15.99
N LEU A 139 2.62 -25.94 -15.02
CA LEU A 139 1.90 -26.54 -13.90
C LEU A 139 0.38 -26.70 -14.16
N GLY A 140 -0.08 -26.37 -15.38
CA GLY A 140 -1.50 -26.46 -15.74
C GLY A 140 -2.41 -25.61 -14.86
N GLY A 141 -3.65 -26.05 -14.64
CA GLY A 141 -4.65 -25.28 -13.89
C GLY A 141 -4.26 -24.92 -12.46
N PHE A 142 -3.40 -25.68 -11.80
CA PHE A 142 -2.85 -25.33 -10.49
C PHE A 142 -1.86 -24.17 -10.58
N GLY A 143 -1.01 -24.16 -11.60
CA GLY A 143 -0.09 -23.05 -11.89
C GLY A 143 -0.85 -21.74 -12.16
N ASP A 144 -1.90 -21.83 -12.94
CA ASP A 144 -2.74 -20.67 -13.30
C ASP A 144 -3.44 -20.05 -12.08
N ILE A 145 -3.83 -20.84 -11.09
CA ILE A 145 -4.51 -20.34 -9.89
C ILE A 145 -3.52 -19.74 -8.89
N PHE A 146 -2.37 -20.37 -8.68
CA PHE A 146 -1.45 -20.01 -7.60
C PHE A 146 -0.21 -19.23 -8.04
N PHE A 147 0.26 -19.41 -9.29
CA PHE A 147 1.53 -18.86 -9.77
C PHE A 147 1.41 -17.88 -10.94
N SER A 148 0.20 -17.62 -11.44
CA SER A 148 -0.04 -16.65 -12.52
C SER A 148 -0.06 -15.18 -12.07
N HIS A 149 0.16 -14.91 -10.78
CA HIS A 149 0.04 -13.57 -10.21
C HIS A 149 1.36 -12.80 -10.20
N GLY A 150 1.29 -11.48 -10.17
CA GLY A 150 2.46 -10.62 -10.11
C GLY A 150 3.19 -10.66 -8.77
N ALA A 151 4.45 -10.21 -8.77
CA ALA A 151 5.32 -10.23 -7.59
C ALA A 151 4.69 -9.52 -6.36
N LEU A 152 3.96 -8.43 -6.59
CA LEU A 152 3.32 -7.65 -5.52
C LEU A 152 2.28 -8.44 -4.73
N PHE A 153 1.61 -9.42 -5.34
CA PHE A 153 0.67 -10.30 -4.64
C PHE A 153 1.35 -11.13 -3.55
N TYR A 154 2.47 -11.76 -3.90
CA TYR A 154 3.23 -12.58 -2.93
C TYR A 154 3.85 -11.71 -1.84
N ILE A 155 4.38 -10.55 -2.21
CA ILE A 155 4.91 -9.56 -1.26
C ILE A 155 3.81 -9.12 -0.29
N ALA A 156 2.58 -8.86 -0.75
CA ALA A 156 1.46 -8.46 0.11
C ALA A 156 1.13 -9.52 1.17
N ILE A 157 1.07 -10.80 0.77
CA ILE A 157 0.82 -11.91 1.69
C ILE A 157 1.97 -12.04 2.70
N ILE A 158 3.22 -12.00 2.23
CA ILE A 158 4.41 -12.08 3.10
C ILE A 158 4.41 -10.94 4.10
N VAL A 159 4.14 -9.70 3.67
CA VAL A 159 4.07 -8.52 4.54
C VAL A 159 2.95 -8.65 5.56
N ALA A 160 1.76 -9.11 5.17
CA ALA A 160 0.64 -9.30 6.09
C ALA A 160 0.95 -10.36 7.16
N VAL A 161 1.52 -11.50 6.76
CA VAL A 161 1.92 -12.56 7.69
C VAL A 161 3.06 -12.09 8.60
N ALA A 162 4.09 -11.46 8.04
CA ALA A 162 5.22 -10.92 8.81
C ALA A 162 4.76 -9.87 9.83
N THR A 163 3.88 -8.94 9.43
CA THR A 163 3.27 -7.97 10.33
C THR A 163 2.51 -8.65 11.45
N GLY A 164 1.71 -9.68 11.15
CA GLY A 164 1.00 -10.47 12.14
C GLY A 164 1.94 -11.16 13.14
N LEU A 165 3.04 -11.73 12.65
CA LEU A 165 4.06 -12.34 13.51
C LEU A 165 4.80 -11.31 14.37
N ILE A 166 5.20 -10.18 13.79
CA ILE A 166 5.88 -9.09 14.50
C ILE A 166 4.98 -8.57 15.62
N LEU A 167 3.73 -8.24 15.33
CA LEU A 167 2.80 -7.69 16.31
C LEU A 167 2.48 -8.67 17.47
N ASN A 168 2.42 -9.97 17.19
CA ASN A 168 1.99 -10.95 18.18
C ASN A 168 3.13 -11.71 18.87
N LYS A 169 4.30 -11.83 18.24
CA LYS A 169 5.39 -12.70 18.70
C LYS A 169 6.67 -11.97 19.07
N THR A 170 6.78 -10.64 18.85
CA THR A 170 8.01 -9.92 19.14
C THR A 170 7.85 -8.87 20.25
N ARG A 171 8.98 -8.49 20.88
CA ARG A 171 9.01 -7.43 21.89
C ARG A 171 8.63 -6.07 21.28
N THR A 172 9.05 -5.80 20.06
CA THR A 172 8.71 -4.56 19.33
C THR A 172 7.20 -4.44 19.10
N GLY A 173 6.52 -5.53 18.73
CA GLY A 173 5.08 -5.56 18.59
C GLY A 173 4.34 -5.38 19.92
N LEU A 174 4.87 -5.94 21.01
CA LEU A 174 4.33 -5.72 22.34
C LEU A 174 4.43 -4.23 22.74
N PHE A 175 5.60 -3.62 22.56
CA PHE A 175 5.80 -2.20 22.87
C PHE A 175 4.93 -1.29 21.99
N LEU A 176 4.79 -1.60 20.70
CA LEU A 176 3.91 -0.87 19.81
C LEU A 176 2.46 -0.84 20.31
N ARG A 177 1.93 -2.01 20.70
CA ARG A 177 0.57 -2.11 21.26
C ARG A 177 0.43 -1.38 22.60
N ALA A 178 1.42 -1.49 23.48
CA ALA A 178 1.43 -0.76 24.75
C ALA A 178 1.39 0.75 24.52
N VAL A 179 2.16 1.26 23.54
CA VAL A 179 2.14 2.68 23.14
C VAL A 179 0.78 3.10 22.59
N GLY A 180 0.10 2.22 21.86
CA GLY A 180 -1.24 2.51 21.31
C GLY A 180 -2.35 2.49 22.36
N GLU A 181 -2.30 1.54 23.31
CA GLU A 181 -3.31 1.36 24.35
C GLU A 181 -3.20 2.46 25.45
N ASN A 182 -2.00 2.67 25.97
CA ASN A 182 -1.77 3.71 26.98
C ASN A 182 -0.37 4.30 26.87
N PRO A 183 -0.23 5.44 26.14
CA PRO A 183 1.07 6.08 25.93
C PRO A 183 1.73 6.52 27.26
N ALA A 184 0.95 6.99 28.24
CA ALA A 184 1.47 7.47 29.51
C ALA A 184 2.09 6.33 30.33
N THR A 185 1.44 5.16 30.36
CA THR A 185 1.97 3.97 31.05
C THR A 185 3.19 3.42 30.32
N ALA A 186 3.20 3.45 28.97
CA ALA A 186 4.35 3.03 28.16
C ALA A 186 5.58 3.92 28.43
N ASP A 187 5.38 5.24 28.50
CA ASP A 187 6.42 6.22 28.81
C ASP A 187 6.99 6.01 30.22
N ALA A 188 6.10 5.82 31.21
CA ALA A 188 6.50 5.49 32.58
C ALA A 188 7.31 4.18 32.68
N ALA A 189 7.09 3.22 31.79
CA ALA A 189 7.86 1.99 31.67
C ALA A 189 9.17 2.17 30.88
N GLY A 190 9.54 3.39 30.46
CA GLY A 190 10.77 3.71 29.76
C GLY A 190 10.71 3.46 28.24
N ILE A 191 9.51 3.26 27.65
CA ILE A 191 9.33 3.08 26.21
C ILE A 191 9.20 4.44 25.54
N ASN A 192 10.04 4.72 24.55
CA ASN A 192 9.99 5.97 23.81
C ASN A 192 8.77 6.02 22.86
N VAL A 193 7.66 6.56 23.35
CA VAL A 193 6.37 6.66 22.65
C VAL A 193 6.50 7.37 21.30
N THR A 194 7.23 8.48 21.27
CA THR A 194 7.42 9.28 20.06
C THR A 194 8.06 8.47 18.94
N THR A 195 9.16 7.77 19.25
CA THR A 195 9.87 6.95 18.26
C THR A 195 8.99 5.83 17.71
N TYR A 196 8.25 5.13 18.57
CA TYR A 196 7.35 4.05 18.13
C TYR A 196 6.23 4.58 17.22
N ARG A 197 5.65 5.74 17.54
CA ARG A 197 4.61 6.37 16.71
C ARG A 197 5.15 6.78 15.34
N TYR A 198 6.32 7.44 15.30
CA TYR A 198 6.97 7.81 14.03
C TYR A 198 7.25 6.58 13.16
N LEU A 199 7.91 5.56 13.72
CA LEU A 199 8.28 4.36 12.97
C LEU A 199 7.04 3.61 12.46
N ALA A 200 6.02 3.45 13.31
CA ALA A 200 4.80 2.77 12.92
C ALA A 200 4.08 3.47 11.76
N THR A 201 3.98 4.79 11.84
CA THR A 201 3.30 5.58 10.81
C THR A 201 4.08 5.57 9.49
N ILE A 202 5.42 5.71 9.53
CA ILE A 202 6.24 5.66 8.32
C ILE A 202 6.20 4.27 7.69
N ILE A 203 6.38 3.20 8.49
CA ILE A 203 6.33 1.82 7.98
C ILE A 203 4.93 1.49 7.45
N GLY A 204 3.88 1.88 8.16
CA GLY A 204 2.50 1.71 7.72
C GLY A 204 2.22 2.42 6.40
N SER A 205 2.71 3.67 6.27
CA SER A 205 2.61 4.44 5.02
C SER A 205 3.38 3.78 3.86
N VAL A 206 4.58 3.26 4.10
CA VAL A 206 5.36 2.54 3.09
C VAL A 206 4.59 1.32 2.58
N ILE A 207 4.03 0.53 3.48
CA ILE A 207 3.25 -0.65 3.12
C ILE A 207 1.99 -0.26 2.34
N ALA A 208 1.23 0.74 2.82
CA ALA A 208 0.04 1.21 2.13
C ALA A 208 0.35 1.79 0.73
N GLY A 209 1.48 2.48 0.58
CA GLY A 209 1.93 3.02 -0.70
C GLY A 209 2.22 1.95 -1.76
N LEU A 210 2.66 0.76 -1.35
CA LEU A 210 2.78 -0.38 -2.27
C LEU A 210 1.43 -0.82 -2.82
N GLY A 211 0.34 -0.61 -2.08
CA GLY A 211 -1.01 -0.82 -2.59
C GLY A 211 -1.37 0.13 -3.75
N GLY A 212 -0.92 1.38 -3.67
CA GLY A 212 -1.14 2.35 -4.75
C GLY A 212 -0.46 1.96 -6.06
N ILE A 213 0.82 1.55 -6.00
CA ILE A 213 1.51 1.08 -7.20
C ILE A 213 0.94 -0.24 -7.72
N ALA A 214 0.54 -1.15 -6.83
CA ALA A 214 -0.11 -2.40 -7.22
C ALA A 214 -1.40 -2.13 -8.00
N TYR A 215 -2.20 -1.14 -7.57
CA TYR A 215 -3.41 -0.75 -8.30
C TYR A 215 -3.10 -0.30 -9.72
N ILE A 216 -2.15 0.63 -9.90
CA ILE A 216 -1.80 1.20 -11.21
C ILE A 216 -1.36 0.12 -12.19
N PHE A 217 -0.50 -0.81 -11.78
CA PHE A 217 0.06 -1.82 -12.67
C PHE A 217 -0.81 -3.08 -12.83
N TYR A 218 -1.76 -3.30 -11.93
CA TYR A 218 -2.74 -4.39 -12.08
C TYR A 218 -3.99 -3.95 -12.85
N SER A 219 -4.31 -2.64 -12.85
CA SER A 219 -5.38 -2.07 -13.67
C SER A 219 -4.89 -1.93 -15.12
N SER A 220 -5.57 -2.57 -16.06
CA SER A 220 -5.24 -2.51 -17.48
C SER A 220 -5.48 -1.14 -18.13
N ASN A 221 -6.14 -0.21 -17.42
CA ASN A 221 -6.49 1.11 -17.92
C ASN A 221 -5.71 2.19 -17.16
N PHE A 222 -4.60 2.63 -17.71
CA PHE A 222 -3.85 3.81 -17.26
C PHE A 222 -4.59 5.15 -17.54
N SER A 223 -5.91 5.18 -17.46
CA SER A 223 -6.67 6.41 -17.66
C SER A 223 -6.65 7.26 -16.39
N VAL A 224 -6.40 8.54 -16.54
CA VAL A 224 -6.21 9.52 -15.45
C VAL A 224 -7.39 9.54 -14.47
N ASP A 225 -8.61 9.56 -14.99
CA ASP A 225 -9.79 9.78 -14.17
C ASP A 225 -10.27 8.50 -13.48
N SER A 226 -10.20 7.36 -14.15
CA SER A 226 -10.58 6.08 -13.56
C SER A 226 -9.59 5.62 -12.48
N ALA A 227 -8.29 5.86 -12.67
CA ALA A 227 -7.28 5.52 -11.68
C ALA A 227 -7.42 6.37 -10.40
N ASN A 228 -7.72 7.66 -10.52
CA ASN A 228 -7.93 8.53 -9.36
C ASN A 228 -9.10 8.05 -8.49
N ALA A 229 -10.28 7.85 -9.09
CA ALA A 229 -11.47 7.44 -8.34
C ALA A 229 -11.28 6.08 -7.66
N ALA A 230 -10.61 5.16 -8.32
CA ALA A 230 -10.49 3.81 -7.84
C ALA A 230 -9.35 3.61 -6.81
N VAL A 231 -8.24 4.36 -6.91
CA VAL A 231 -7.22 4.39 -5.84
C VAL A 231 -7.80 5.00 -4.58
N ASP A 232 -8.56 6.10 -4.71
CA ASP A 232 -9.24 6.73 -3.58
C ASP A 232 -10.22 5.75 -2.92
N ALA A 233 -11.11 5.14 -3.70
CA ALA A 233 -12.07 4.15 -3.21
C ALA A 233 -11.38 2.95 -2.52
N SER A 234 -10.29 2.43 -3.10
CA SER A 234 -9.51 1.33 -2.51
C SER A 234 -8.84 1.74 -1.20
N GLY A 235 -8.37 2.98 -1.09
CA GLY A 235 -7.80 3.51 0.14
C GLY A 235 -8.84 3.59 1.26
N TRP A 236 -10.02 4.15 0.99
CA TRP A 236 -11.12 4.21 1.97
C TRP A 236 -11.60 2.82 2.35
N LEU A 237 -11.72 1.91 1.39
CA LEU A 237 -12.13 0.53 1.65
C LEU A 237 -11.09 -0.21 2.50
N SER A 238 -9.80 0.09 2.33
CA SER A 238 -8.72 -0.47 3.17
C SER A 238 -8.85 -0.05 4.63
N ILE A 239 -9.22 1.21 4.92
CA ILE A 239 -9.48 1.69 6.28
C ILE A 239 -10.69 0.97 6.89
N ALA A 240 -11.80 0.86 6.14
CA ALA A 240 -12.98 0.13 6.59
C ALA A 240 -12.64 -1.35 6.89
N LEU A 241 -11.77 -1.95 6.09
CA LEU A 241 -11.36 -3.33 6.24
C LEU A 241 -10.54 -3.58 7.51
N VAL A 242 -9.81 -2.59 8.05
CA VAL A 242 -9.11 -2.70 9.34
C VAL A 242 -10.08 -3.03 10.46
N ILE A 243 -11.19 -2.29 10.51
CA ILE A 243 -12.23 -2.49 11.54
C ILE A 243 -12.88 -3.87 11.36
N PHE A 244 -13.21 -4.25 10.12
CA PHE A 244 -13.82 -5.53 9.80
C PHE A 244 -12.94 -6.73 10.19
N THR A 245 -11.64 -6.60 10.06
CA THR A 245 -10.65 -7.64 10.40
C THR A 245 -10.14 -7.56 11.85
N MET A 246 -10.76 -6.72 12.69
CA MET A 246 -10.43 -6.57 14.10
C MET A 246 -8.94 -6.29 14.35
N TRP A 247 -8.32 -5.45 13.52
CA TRP A 247 -6.89 -5.13 13.60
C TRP A 247 -5.94 -6.34 13.57
N LYS A 248 -6.36 -7.43 12.91
CA LYS A 248 -5.53 -8.66 12.79
C LYS A 248 -5.02 -8.80 11.35
N PRO A 249 -3.71 -8.61 11.09
CA PRO A 249 -3.16 -8.70 9.73
C PRO A 249 -3.38 -10.04 9.06
N THR A 250 -3.45 -11.14 9.82
CA THR A 250 -3.75 -12.46 9.26
C THR A 250 -5.19 -12.61 8.80
N LEU A 251 -6.14 -11.96 9.48
CA LEU A 251 -7.54 -11.91 9.06
C LEU A 251 -7.75 -10.95 7.89
N SER A 252 -6.90 -9.93 7.73
CA SER A 252 -6.98 -9.02 6.60
C SER A 252 -6.78 -9.72 5.25
N ILE A 253 -6.06 -10.85 5.23
CA ILE A 253 -5.93 -11.67 4.01
C ILE A 253 -7.31 -12.16 3.58
N LEU A 254 -8.06 -12.82 4.48
CA LEU A 254 -9.41 -13.28 4.18
C LEU A 254 -10.37 -12.12 3.87
N GLY A 255 -10.31 -11.06 4.69
CA GLY A 255 -11.14 -9.87 4.50
C GLY A 255 -10.92 -9.21 3.13
N ALA A 256 -9.67 -9.05 2.70
CA ALA A 256 -9.35 -8.48 1.40
C ALA A 256 -9.91 -9.32 0.25
N PHE A 257 -9.83 -10.65 0.33
CA PHE A 257 -10.42 -11.54 -0.67
C PHE A 257 -11.96 -11.45 -0.71
N VAL A 258 -12.62 -11.45 0.45
CA VAL A 258 -14.09 -11.36 0.53
C VAL A 258 -14.57 -10.02 -0.02
N PHE A 259 -13.95 -8.90 0.38
CA PHE A 259 -14.32 -7.57 -0.11
C PHE A 259 -14.03 -7.41 -1.61
N SER A 260 -12.93 -7.96 -2.09
CA SER A 260 -12.60 -7.96 -3.52
C SER A 260 -13.60 -8.78 -4.33
N LEU A 261 -14.03 -9.94 -3.81
CA LEU A 261 -15.09 -10.75 -4.43
C LEU A 261 -16.38 -9.94 -4.57
N LEU A 262 -16.84 -9.32 -3.49
CA LEU A 262 -18.05 -8.51 -3.48
C LEU A 262 -17.94 -7.31 -4.45
N SER A 263 -16.80 -6.63 -4.46
CA SER A 263 -16.55 -5.50 -5.36
C SER A 263 -16.51 -5.89 -6.84
N THR A 264 -16.14 -7.13 -7.15
CA THR A 264 -16.06 -7.60 -8.54
C THR A 264 -17.40 -8.17 -9.03
N MET A 265 -18.32 -8.47 -8.11
CA MET A 265 -19.67 -8.99 -8.43
C MET A 265 -20.71 -7.87 -8.60
N GLY A 266 -20.48 -6.67 -8.10
CA GLY A 266 -21.34 -5.49 -8.22
C GLY A 266 -20.92 -4.58 -9.33
#